data_a464cacab85d7f51f3fa3306262853f0
#
_entry.id   a464cacab85d7f51f3fa3306262853f0
#
_cell.length_a   1.000
_cell.length_b   1.000
_cell.length_c   1.000
_cell.angle_alpha   90.00
_cell.angle_beta   90.00
_cell.angle_gamma   90.00
#
_symmetry.space_group_name_H-M   'P 1'
#
loop_
_entity.id
_entity.type
_entity.pdbx_description
1 polymer ?
#
loop_
_entity_poly.entity_id
_entity_poly.type
_entity_poly.pdbx_seq_one_letter_code
_entity_poly.pdbx_strand_id
1 'polypeptide(L)'
;MPPQFIGVTGLPRAGSTLLCQLLAQHPDIHCEGHSSPLCNTLLGIRRMVSDDQFFLSQLDNSFENSYAHLASAMHGYLRGWCQSAGKVAVVDKNRAWLHAIELLLHIEPEAKLIVCLRDLGQIYGSIEAQHQRTILVDFIDHLADYDRFGRADMLFAKDKAIGAPLISLHAVPDLPKAVQERLYFLRFEDLVTQPIACMSHLYAWLGLAPHQINPKQLSKGIPESDSHYHMKYPHRQASELKPPQHHDIPSRIQAQIESAYTWFYQNYYPQT
;
A
#
# COMPACT_ATOMS: atom_id res chain seq x y z
N MET A 1 -7.57 -0.37 -25.84
CA MET A 1 -6.38 0.10 -25.11
C MET A 1 -6.19 -0.81 -23.90
N PRO A 2 -4.96 -1.07 -23.46
CA PRO A 2 -4.74 -1.82 -22.22
C PRO A 2 -5.32 -1.05 -21.02
N PRO A 3 -5.77 -1.73 -19.96
CA PRO A 3 -6.32 -1.06 -18.80
C PRO A 3 -5.25 -0.22 -18.08
N GLN A 4 -5.68 0.90 -17.47
CA GLN A 4 -4.80 1.71 -16.62
C GLN A 4 -4.39 0.90 -15.38
N PHE A 5 -3.09 0.89 -15.07
CA PHE A 5 -2.60 0.28 -13.84
C PHE A 5 -2.71 1.24 -12.66
N ILE A 6 -3.34 0.78 -11.59
CA ILE A 6 -3.51 1.53 -10.34
C ILE A 6 -2.95 0.67 -9.20
N GLY A 7 -1.85 1.11 -8.60
CA GLY A 7 -1.32 0.46 -7.39
C GLY A 7 -1.96 1.03 -6.13
N VAL A 8 -2.33 0.17 -5.18
CA VAL A 8 -2.73 0.58 -3.82
C VAL A 8 -1.65 0.14 -2.85
N THR A 9 -1.08 1.09 -2.15
CA THR A 9 0.07 0.92 -1.24
C THR A 9 -0.12 1.74 0.04
N GLY A 10 0.91 1.85 0.87
CA GLY A 10 0.94 2.72 2.04
C GLY A 10 1.15 2.00 3.36
N LEU A 11 0.71 2.63 4.45
CA LEU A 11 0.93 2.14 5.80
C LEU A 11 0.04 0.95 6.17
N PRO A 12 0.47 0.05 7.06
CA PRO A 12 -0.37 -1.01 7.58
C PRO A 12 -1.55 -0.41 8.33
N ARG A 13 -2.69 -1.10 8.33
CA ARG A 13 -3.91 -0.66 9.04
C ARG A 13 -4.45 0.72 8.61
N ALA A 14 -4.04 1.22 7.45
CA ALA A 14 -4.46 2.50 6.87
C ALA A 14 -5.65 2.39 5.89
N GLY A 15 -6.41 1.30 5.95
CA GLY A 15 -7.67 1.17 5.23
C GLY A 15 -7.57 0.77 3.76
N SER A 16 -6.43 0.26 3.28
CA SER A 16 -6.26 -0.17 1.87
C SER A 16 -7.31 -1.22 1.43
N THR A 17 -7.69 -2.16 2.31
CA THR A 17 -8.76 -3.13 2.02
C THR A 17 -10.13 -2.46 1.87
N LEU A 18 -10.45 -1.49 2.73
CA LEU A 18 -11.67 -0.70 2.63
C LEU A 18 -11.71 0.12 1.33
N LEU A 19 -10.58 0.78 1.00
CA LEU A 19 -10.45 1.49 -0.27
C LEU A 19 -10.70 0.57 -1.46
N CYS A 20 -10.12 -0.63 -1.47
CA CYS A 20 -10.35 -1.60 -2.55
C CYS A 20 -11.82 -2.03 -2.64
N GLN A 21 -12.54 -2.20 -1.52
CA GLN A 21 -13.97 -2.48 -1.53
C GLN A 21 -14.79 -1.32 -2.15
N LEU A 22 -14.39 -0.06 -1.92
CA LEU A 22 -15.03 1.10 -2.51
C LEU A 22 -14.69 1.24 -4.01
N LEU A 23 -13.43 1.02 -4.40
CA LEU A 23 -13.00 1.02 -5.80
C LEU A 23 -13.70 -0.06 -6.63
N ALA A 24 -13.92 -1.24 -6.03
CA ALA A 24 -14.62 -2.35 -6.69
C ALA A 24 -16.09 -2.06 -7.04
N GLN A 25 -16.68 -0.99 -6.48
CA GLN A 25 -18.04 -0.57 -6.86
C GLN A 25 -18.08 0.16 -8.20
N HIS A 26 -16.93 0.68 -8.69
CA HIS A 26 -16.89 1.38 -9.97
C HIS A 26 -16.95 0.39 -11.13
N PRO A 27 -17.89 0.57 -12.11
CA PRO A 27 -18.11 -0.39 -13.19
C PRO A 27 -16.88 -0.60 -14.09
N ASP A 28 -16.03 0.42 -14.23
CA ASP A 28 -14.84 0.40 -15.08
C ASP A 28 -13.57 -0.07 -14.38
N ILE A 29 -13.63 -0.35 -13.08
CA ILE A 29 -12.48 -0.81 -12.30
C ILE A 29 -12.58 -2.32 -12.05
N HIS A 30 -11.48 -3.03 -12.27
CA HIS A 30 -11.27 -4.37 -11.73
C HIS A 30 -10.44 -4.28 -10.44
N CYS A 31 -10.97 -4.74 -9.33
CA CYS A 31 -10.29 -4.74 -8.04
C CYS A 31 -10.71 -5.97 -7.22
N GLU A 32 -9.78 -6.89 -7.01
CA GLU A 32 -10.03 -8.12 -6.23
C GLU A 32 -9.96 -7.88 -4.72
N GLY A 33 -9.30 -6.80 -4.29
CA GLY A 33 -9.27 -6.35 -2.90
C GLY A 33 -8.26 -7.06 -1.99
N HIS A 34 -7.66 -8.17 -2.41
CA HIS A 34 -6.59 -8.84 -1.68
C HIS A 34 -5.20 -8.37 -2.13
N SER A 35 -4.16 -8.67 -1.36
CA SER A 35 -2.79 -8.35 -1.73
C SER A 35 -2.30 -9.31 -2.82
N SER A 36 -1.67 -8.75 -3.84
CA SER A 36 -1.15 -9.47 -4.98
C SER A 36 0.34 -9.75 -4.81
N PRO A 37 0.87 -10.86 -5.36
CA PRO A 37 2.31 -11.12 -5.39
C PRO A 37 3.04 -10.33 -6.49
N LEU A 38 2.34 -9.61 -7.38
CA LEU A 38 2.88 -9.00 -8.60
C LEU A 38 4.12 -8.13 -8.32
N CYS A 39 4.04 -7.19 -7.39
CA CYS A 39 5.17 -6.33 -7.04
C CYS A 39 6.40 -7.14 -6.58
N ASN A 40 6.19 -8.09 -5.67
CA ASN A 40 7.26 -8.93 -5.14
C ASN A 40 7.88 -9.82 -6.23
N THR A 41 7.07 -10.30 -7.19
CA THR A 41 7.56 -11.09 -8.34
C THR A 41 8.44 -10.22 -9.24
N LEU A 42 8.03 -8.99 -9.57
CA LEU A 42 8.85 -8.07 -10.38
C LEU A 42 10.18 -7.74 -9.68
N LEU A 43 10.15 -7.48 -8.36
CA LEU A 43 11.36 -7.29 -7.56
C LEU A 43 12.23 -8.55 -7.54
N GLY A 44 11.62 -9.74 -7.51
CA GLY A 44 12.31 -11.04 -7.61
C GLY A 44 12.99 -11.24 -8.96
N ILE A 45 12.31 -10.93 -10.06
CA ILE A 45 12.89 -10.97 -11.42
C ILE A 45 14.09 -10.04 -11.48
N ARG A 46 13.97 -8.77 -11.04
CA ARG A 46 15.08 -7.82 -11.00
C ARG A 46 16.29 -8.39 -10.25
N ARG A 47 16.07 -9.00 -9.09
CA ARG A 47 17.15 -9.60 -8.30
C ARG A 47 17.78 -10.78 -9.04
N MET A 48 16.95 -11.69 -9.58
CA MET A 48 17.42 -12.88 -10.29
C MET A 48 18.30 -12.51 -11.49
N VAL A 49 17.87 -11.58 -12.34
CA VAL A 49 18.64 -11.17 -13.52
C VAL A 49 19.91 -10.39 -13.16
N SER A 50 19.93 -9.71 -12.00
CA SER A 50 21.11 -8.99 -11.51
C SER A 50 22.24 -9.94 -11.06
N ASP A 51 21.92 -11.20 -10.78
CA ASP A 51 22.88 -12.24 -10.38
C ASP A 51 23.15 -13.22 -11.53
N ASP A 52 22.47 -13.11 -12.69
CA ASP A 52 22.61 -14.02 -13.82
C ASP A 52 23.79 -13.63 -14.71
N GLN A 53 24.83 -14.48 -14.74
CA GLN A 53 26.07 -14.21 -15.47
C GLN A 53 25.86 -14.09 -16.98
N PHE A 54 24.93 -14.85 -17.56
CA PHE A 54 24.63 -14.77 -18.99
C PHE A 54 23.97 -13.45 -19.34
N PHE A 55 23.01 -13.00 -18.52
CA PHE A 55 22.37 -11.71 -18.72
C PHE A 55 23.35 -10.55 -18.53
N LEU A 56 24.19 -10.59 -17.49
CA LEU A 56 25.23 -9.57 -17.25
C LEU A 56 26.20 -9.49 -18.43
N SER A 57 26.63 -10.64 -18.99
CA SER A 57 27.48 -10.66 -20.20
C SER A 57 26.77 -10.05 -21.42
N GLN A 58 25.45 -10.24 -21.57
CA GLN A 58 24.68 -9.58 -22.62
C GLN A 58 24.61 -8.06 -22.43
N LEU A 59 24.48 -7.59 -21.19
CA LEU A 59 24.52 -6.15 -20.87
C LEU A 59 25.87 -5.55 -21.22
N ASP A 60 26.99 -6.24 -20.95
CA ASP A 60 28.34 -5.76 -21.30
C ASP A 60 28.54 -5.63 -22.82
N ASN A 61 27.93 -6.51 -23.60
CA ASN A 61 28.09 -6.52 -25.05
C ASN A 61 27.09 -5.65 -25.81
N SER A 62 25.86 -5.49 -25.28
CA SER A 62 24.76 -4.76 -25.93
C SER A 62 23.76 -4.26 -24.91
N PHE A 63 24.16 -3.26 -24.14
CA PHE A 63 23.38 -2.74 -23.02
C PHE A 63 21.95 -2.35 -23.43
N GLU A 64 21.80 -1.47 -24.42
CA GLU A 64 20.51 -0.92 -24.84
C GLU A 64 19.52 -2.02 -25.22
N ASN A 65 19.96 -2.98 -26.02
CA ASN A 65 19.09 -4.07 -26.51
C ASN A 65 18.71 -5.02 -25.35
N SER A 66 19.69 -5.45 -24.57
CA SER A 66 19.45 -6.40 -23.46
C SER A 66 18.60 -5.78 -22.38
N TYR A 67 18.82 -4.51 -22.07
CA TYR A 67 18.02 -3.76 -21.10
C TYR A 67 16.59 -3.52 -21.60
N ALA A 68 16.41 -3.17 -22.88
CA ALA A 68 15.10 -3.01 -23.50
C ALA A 68 14.31 -4.32 -23.53
N HIS A 69 14.98 -5.46 -23.79
CA HIS A 69 14.36 -6.78 -23.71
C HIS A 69 13.85 -7.09 -22.29
N LEU A 70 14.67 -6.82 -21.27
CA LEU A 70 14.25 -7.01 -19.86
C LEU A 70 13.05 -6.12 -19.50
N ALA A 71 13.11 -4.84 -19.84
CA ALA A 71 12.02 -3.90 -19.58
C ALA A 71 10.72 -4.35 -20.27
N SER A 72 10.80 -4.78 -21.53
CA SER A 72 9.67 -5.32 -22.30
C SER A 72 9.11 -6.61 -21.69
N ALA A 73 9.97 -7.53 -21.23
CA ALA A 73 9.54 -8.76 -20.58
C ALA A 73 8.83 -8.49 -19.25
N MET A 74 9.37 -7.58 -18.43
CA MET A 74 8.73 -7.18 -17.16
C MET A 74 7.41 -6.44 -17.40
N HIS A 75 7.35 -5.55 -18.39
CA HIS A 75 6.10 -4.91 -18.82
C HIS A 75 5.07 -5.96 -19.26
N GLY A 76 5.49 -6.94 -20.09
CA GLY A 76 4.63 -8.03 -20.54
C GLY A 76 4.09 -8.88 -19.39
N TYR A 77 4.92 -9.13 -18.37
CA TYR A 77 4.49 -9.83 -17.16
C TYR A 77 3.42 -9.03 -16.40
N LEU A 78 3.66 -7.74 -16.14
CA LEU A 78 2.69 -6.84 -15.51
C LEU A 78 1.38 -6.80 -16.29
N ARG A 79 1.44 -6.63 -17.59
CA ARG A 79 0.26 -6.56 -18.47
C ARG A 79 -0.50 -7.88 -18.53
N GLY A 80 0.20 -9.01 -18.59
CA GLY A 80 -0.40 -10.33 -18.54
C GLY A 80 -1.12 -10.60 -17.22
N TRP A 81 -0.54 -10.14 -16.11
CA TRP A 81 -1.16 -10.23 -14.79
C TRP A 81 -2.44 -9.39 -14.68
N CYS A 82 -2.41 -8.19 -15.25
CA CYS A 82 -3.52 -7.23 -15.20
C CYS A 82 -4.58 -7.47 -16.29
N GLN A 83 -4.57 -8.62 -16.98
CA GLN A 83 -5.62 -8.94 -17.94
C GLN A 83 -6.97 -9.04 -17.24
N SER A 84 -7.82 -8.03 -17.46
CA SER A 84 -9.21 -8.06 -17.05
C SER A 84 -10.09 -7.64 -18.24
N ALA A 85 -10.88 -8.58 -18.75
CA ALA A 85 -11.71 -8.36 -19.93
C ALA A 85 -12.65 -7.15 -19.72
N GLY A 86 -12.54 -6.13 -20.57
CA GLY A 86 -13.50 -5.04 -20.70
C GLY A 86 -13.44 -3.96 -19.61
N LYS A 87 -12.41 -3.94 -18.74
CA LYS A 87 -12.25 -2.90 -17.73
C LYS A 87 -11.29 -1.79 -18.20
N VAL A 88 -11.57 -0.55 -17.79
CA VAL A 88 -10.74 0.62 -18.10
C VAL A 88 -9.52 0.68 -17.18
N ALA A 89 -9.66 0.23 -15.93
CA ALA A 89 -8.59 0.24 -14.95
C ALA A 89 -8.52 -1.07 -14.16
N VAL A 90 -7.31 -1.43 -13.71
CA VAL A 90 -7.02 -2.58 -12.85
C VAL A 90 -6.29 -2.09 -11.61
N VAL A 91 -6.79 -2.51 -10.45
CA VAL A 91 -6.19 -2.20 -9.15
C VAL A 91 -5.39 -3.40 -8.65
N ASP A 92 -4.13 -3.15 -8.34
CA ASP A 92 -3.23 -4.10 -7.67
C ASP A 92 -2.86 -3.58 -6.28
N LYS A 93 -3.11 -4.35 -5.25
CA LYS A 93 -2.80 -3.97 -3.86
C LYS A 93 -1.53 -4.66 -3.38
N ASN A 94 -0.48 -3.89 -3.12
CA ASN A 94 0.73 -4.37 -2.44
C ASN A 94 1.46 -3.22 -1.75
N ARG A 95 1.88 -3.40 -0.49
CA ARG A 95 2.59 -2.36 0.28
C ARG A 95 3.95 -2.00 -0.31
N ALA A 96 4.59 -2.90 -1.05
CA ALA A 96 5.89 -2.68 -1.64
C ALA A 96 5.87 -1.74 -2.86
N TRP A 97 4.70 -1.40 -3.43
CA TRP A 97 4.63 -0.56 -4.62
C TRP A 97 5.29 0.81 -4.45
N LEU A 98 5.16 1.45 -3.28
CA LEU A 98 5.83 2.74 -3.06
C LEU A 98 7.36 2.59 -3.05
N HIS A 99 7.88 1.51 -2.47
CA HIS A 99 9.30 1.19 -2.52
C HIS A 99 9.78 0.86 -3.94
N ALA A 100 8.91 0.26 -4.75
CA ALA A 100 9.22 -0.15 -6.13
C ALA A 100 8.77 0.87 -7.19
N ILE A 101 8.46 2.12 -6.81
CA ILE A 101 7.83 3.09 -7.73
C ILE A 101 8.68 3.39 -8.96
N GLU A 102 10.00 3.51 -8.80
CA GLU A 102 10.90 3.77 -9.94
C GLU A 102 10.88 2.61 -10.94
N LEU A 103 10.93 1.37 -10.43
CA LEU A 103 10.78 0.19 -11.26
C LEU A 103 9.42 0.17 -11.97
N LEU A 104 8.35 0.42 -11.22
CA LEU A 104 6.99 0.45 -11.78
C LEU A 104 6.87 1.46 -12.91
N LEU A 105 7.27 2.70 -12.67
CA LEU A 105 7.15 3.77 -13.68
C LEU A 105 8.12 3.59 -14.86
N HIS A 106 9.20 2.85 -14.68
CA HIS A 106 10.09 2.49 -15.78
C HIS A 106 9.42 1.50 -16.76
N ILE A 107 8.70 0.49 -16.23
CA ILE A 107 8.03 -0.53 -17.06
C ILE A 107 6.60 -0.14 -17.45
N GLU A 108 5.95 0.73 -16.69
CA GLU A 108 4.57 1.19 -16.86
C GLU A 108 4.48 2.70 -16.55
N PRO A 109 4.90 3.59 -17.46
CA PRO A 109 5.01 5.04 -17.21
C PRO A 109 3.69 5.72 -16.82
N GLU A 110 2.55 5.16 -17.24
CA GLU A 110 1.22 5.70 -16.96
C GLU A 110 0.61 5.15 -15.66
N ALA A 111 1.34 4.31 -14.93
CA ALA A 111 0.88 3.80 -13.64
C ALA A 111 0.63 4.94 -12.64
N LYS A 112 -0.38 4.75 -11.79
CA LYS A 112 -0.71 5.65 -10.69
C LYS A 112 -0.72 4.87 -9.38
N LEU A 113 -0.26 5.48 -8.28
CA LEU A 113 -0.26 4.86 -6.97
C LEU A 113 -1.15 5.64 -5.98
N ILE A 114 -2.02 4.93 -5.30
CA ILE A 114 -2.78 5.45 -4.17
C ILE A 114 -2.07 5.01 -2.89
N VAL A 115 -1.59 5.97 -2.11
CA VAL A 115 -0.83 5.77 -0.89
C VAL A 115 -1.75 5.97 0.30
N CYS A 116 -2.15 4.88 0.94
CA CYS A 116 -3.03 4.90 2.11
C CYS A 116 -2.25 5.32 3.36
N LEU A 117 -2.72 6.38 4.01
CA LEU A 117 -2.16 6.96 5.23
C LEU A 117 -3.14 6.82 6.39
N ARG A 118 -2.62 6.78 7.60
CA ARG A 118 -3.37 6.86 8.84
C ARG A 118 -2.49 7.46 9.92
N ASP A 119 -3.09 8.08 10.93
CA ASP A 119 -2.37 8.53 12.12
C ASP A 119 -1.50 7.39 12.69
N LEU A 120 -0.21 7.67 12.93
CA LEU A 120 0.76 6.64 13.29
C LEU A 120 0.46 6.01 14.67
N GLY A 121 -0.02 6.82 15.61
CA GLY A 121 -0.45 6.32 16.90
C GLY A 121 -1.66 5.40 16.75
N GLN A 122 -2.63 5.75 15.90
CA GLN A 122 -3.80 4.90 15.64
C GLN A 122 -3.44 3.59 14.91
N ILE A 123 -2.40 3.60 14.07
CA ILE A 123 -1.84 2.36 13.49
C ILE A 123 -1.28 1.47 14.60
N TYR A 124 -0.39 2.04 15.44
CA TYR A 124 0.17 1.33 16.59
C TYR A 124 -0.94 0.78 17.48
N GLY A 125 -1.89 1.62 17.90
CA GLY A 125 -3.01 1.22 18.75
C GLY A 125 -3.86 0.09 18.14
N SER A 126 -4.06 0.10 16.82
CA SER A 126 -4.76 -1.00 16.12
C SER A 126 -4.00 -2.33 16.20
N ILE A 127 -2.68 -2.32 16.11
CA ILE A 127 -1.83 -3.51 16.22
C ILE A 127 -1.79 -3.97 17.68
N GLU A 128 -1.58 -3.06 18.62
CA GLU A 128 -1.57 -3.36 20.05
C GLU A 128 -2.88 -3.98 20.52
N ALA A 129 -4.04 -3.45 20.06
CA ALA A 129 -5.35 -4.02 20.37
C ALA A 129 -5.50 -5.48 19.86
N GLN A 130 -4.90 -5.82 18.73
CA GLN A 130 -4.88 -7.20 18.25
C GLN A 130 -3.94 -8.07 19.09
N HIS A 131 -2.77 -7.56 19.47
CA HIS A 131 -1.86 -8.26 20.37
C HIS A 131 -2.56 -8.61 21.69
N GLN A 132 -3.26 -7.65 22.29
CA GLN A 132 -4.00 -7.87 23.56
C GLN A 132 -5.10 -8.95 23.44
N ARG A 133 -5.69 -9.12 22.28
CA ARG A 133 -6.68 -10.21 22.04
C ARG A 133 -6.05 -11.58 21.90
N THR A 134 -4.75 -11.66 21.65
CA THR A 134 -4.03 -12.90 21.36
C THR A 134 -2.82 -13.07 22.29
N ILE A 135 -2.86 -12.50 23.47
CA ILE A 135 -1.73 -12.42 24.42
C ILE A 135 -1.21 -13.79 24.88
N LEU A 136 -2.03 -14.84 24.79
CA LEU A 136 -1.65 -16.20 25.17
C LEU A 136 -0.83 -16.92 24.09
N VAL A 137 -0.66 -16.31 22.93
CA VAL A 137 0.03 -16.92 21.80
C VAL A 137 1.08 -15.94 21.28
N ASP A 138 2.32 -16.37 21.22
CA ASP A 138 3.35 -15.66 20.48
C ASP A 138 3.31 -16.03 19.00
N PHE A 139 3.69 -15.08 18.16
CA PHE A 139 3.75 -15.21 16.71
C PHE A 139 5.15 -14.86 16.22
N ILE A 140 5.44 -15.09 14.96
CA ILE A 140 6.75 -14.81 14.36
C ILE A 140 7.21 -13.34 14.47
N ASP A 141 6.28 -12.44 14.79
CA ASP A 141 6.57 -11.03 15.07
C ASP A 141 7.20 -10.83 16.47
N HIS A 142 7.18 -11.87 17.33
CA HIS A 142 7.75 -11.87 18.68
C HIS A 142 7.31 -10.69 19.55
N LEU A 143 6.10 -10.17 19.36
CA LEU A 143 5.59 -9.03 20.14
C LEU A 143 5.35 -9.39 21.60
N ALA A 144 5.17 -10.67 21.92
CA ALA A 144 4.97 -11.14 23.28
C ALA A 144 6.23 -11.01 24.16
N ASP A 145 7.43 -10.94 23.55
CA ASP A 145 8.70 -10.79 24.26
C ASP A 145 8.92 -9.36 24.81
N TYR A 146 8.08 -8.42 24.42
CA TYR A 146 8.26 -7.00 24.73
C TYR A 146 7.12 -6.47 25.58
N ASP A 147 7.42 -5.49 26.43
CA ASP A 147 6.42 -4.65 27.03
C ASP A 147 5.78 -3.71 25.98
N ARG A 148 4.81 -2.92 26.39
CA ARG A 148 4.05 -2.05 25.48
C ARG A 148 4.92 -1.00 24.78
N PHE A 149 5.98 -0.52 25.44
CA PHE A 149 6.92 0.44 24.86
C PHE A 149 7.87 -0.25 23.88
N GLY A 150 8.45 -1.38 24.28
CA GLY A 150 9.30 -2.19 23.41
C GLY A 150 8.57 -2.66 22.15
N ARG A 151 7.26 -2.97 22.23
CA ARG A 151 6.45 -3.27 21.05
C ARG A 151 6.30 -2.07 20.10
N ALA A 152 6.17 -0.86 20.66
CA ALA A 152 6.18 0.36 19.83
C ALA A 152 7.52 0.47 19.08
N ASP A 153 8.65 0.40 19.79
CA ASP A 153 9.98 0.47 19.20
C ASP A 153 10.18 -0.59 18.11
N MET A 154 9.78 -1.84 18.40
CA MET A 154 9.84 -2.94 17.42
C MET A 154 9.04 -2.68 16.16
N LEU A 155 7.81 -2.20 16.28
CA LEU A 155 6.93 -1.98 15.12
C LEU A 155 7.42 -0.84 14.23
N PHE A 156 8.06 0.17 14.81
CA PHE A 156 8.61 1.33 14.11
C PHE A 156 10.07 1.14 13.63
N ALA A 157 10.73 0.04 13.97
CA ALA A 157 12.08 -0.24 13.47
C ALA A 157 12.10 -0.31 11.93
N LYS A 158 13.23 0.05 11.32
CA LYS A 158 13.37 0.29 9.87
C LYS A 158 12.92 -0.87 8.96
N ASP A 159 13.08 -2.10 9.41
CA ASP A 159 12.74 -3.33 8.67
C ASP A 159 11.37 -3.90 9.09
N LYS A 160 10.63 -3.23 9.96
CA LYS A 160 9.39 -3.73 10.55
C LYS A 160 8.14 -3.13 9.91
N ALA A 161 7.00 -3.62 10.39
CA ALA A 161 5.70 -3.43 9.75
C ALA A 161 5.30 -1.96 9.53
N ILE A 162 5.66 -1.06 10.44
CA ILE A 162 5.38 0.38 10.32
C ILE A 162 6.60 1.11 9.77
N GLY A 163 7.81 0.78 10.27
CA GLY A 163 9.02 1.49 9.90
C GLY A 163 9.39 1.35 8.42
N ALA A 164 9.30 0.15 7.84
CA ALA A 164 9.69 -0.06 6.45
C ALA A 164 8.90 0.80 5.44
N PRO A 165 7.56 0.86 5.47
CA PRO A 165 6.83 1.77 4.57
C PRO A 165 7.04 3.26 4.91
N LEU A 166 7.36 3.62 6.17
CA LEU A 166 7.69 5.00 6.52
C LEU A 166 8.99 5.48 5.86
N ILE A 167 9.99 4.60 5.66
CA ILE A 167 11.20 4.95 4.91
C ILE A 167 10.86 5.36 3.48
N SER A 168 10.01 4.58 2.81
CA SER A 168 9.59 4.90 1.44
C SER A 168 8.78 6.20 1.38
N LEU A 169 7.95 6.49 2.38
CA LEU A 169 7.21 7.74 2.49
C LEU A 169 8.14 8.94 2.75
N HIS A 170 9.15 8.76 3.58
CA HIS A 170 10.13 9.81 3.88
C HIS A 170 10.92 10.26 2.65
N ALA A 171 11.18 9.33 1.73
CA ALA A 171 11.91 9.61 0.50
C ALA A 171 11.05 10.30 -0.59
N VAL A 172 9.73 10.38 -0.44
CA VAL A 172 8.85 10.94 -1.49
C VAL A 172 9.19 12.38 -1.87
N PRO A 173 9.49 13.32 -0.95
CA PRO A 173 9.84 14.68 -1.33
C PRO A 173 11.10 14.79 -2.21
N ASP A 174 11.98 13.80 -2.15
CA ASP A 174 13.23 13.74 -2.92
C ASP A 174 13.05 13.11 -4.30
N LEU A 175 11.88 12.51 -4.59
CA LEU A 175 11.58 11.94 -5.89
C LEU A 175 11.40 13.03 -6.95
N PRO A 176 11.68 12.75 -8.24
CA PRO A 176 11.37 13.67 -9.33
C PRO A 176 9.89 14.09 -9.31
N LYS A 177 9.61 15.35 -9.63
CA LYS A 177 8.24 15.88 -9.60
C LYS A 177 7.26 15.06 -10.44
N ALA A 178 7.68 14.61 -11.62
CA ALA A 178 6.87 13.74 -12.47
C ALA A 178 6.47 12.41 -11.80
N VAL A 179 7.31 11.89 -10.88
CA VAL A 179 6.99 10.70 -10.08
C VAL A 179 6.02 11.06 -8.96
N GLN A 180 6.25 12.20 -8.28
CA GLN A 180 5.34 12.67 -7.23
C GLN A 180 3.92 12.90 -7.75
N GLU A 181 3.75 13.38 -8.97
CA GLU A 181 2.43 13.59 -9.63
C GLU A 181 1.68 12.28 -9.90
N ARG A 182 2.36 11.13 -9.87
CA ARG A 182 1.77 9.80 -9.97
C ARG A 182 1.29 9.24 -8.62
N LEU A 183 1.45 9.99 -7.52
CA LEU A 183 1.06 9.60 -6.17
C LEU A 183 -0.19 10.36 -5.71
N TYR A 184 -1.15 9.63 -5.17
CA TYR A 184 -2.31 10.19 -4.48
C TYR A 184 -2.29 9.75 -3.02
N PHE A 185 -2.19 10.70 -2.10
CA PHE A 185 -2.18 10.42 -0.66
C PHE A 185 -3.60 10.44 -0.13
N LEU A 186 -4.02 9.32 0.45
CA LEU A 186 -5.36 9.12 0.96
C LEU A 186 -5.30 8.85 2.47
N ARG A 187 -5.80 9.79 3.26
CA ARG A 187 -5.92 9.58 4.71
C ARG A 187 -7.14 8.70 5.01
N PHE A 188 -6.94 7.72 5.87
CA PHE A 188 -8.00 6.83 6.34
C PHE A 188 -9.16 7.60 6.98
N GLU A 189 -8.84 8.62 7.76
CA GLU A 189 -9.78 9.47 8.45
C GLU A 189 -10.72 10.17 7.46
N ASP A 190 -10.19 10.73 6.37
CA ASP A 190 -10.98 11.38 5.32
C ASP A 190 -11.87 10.37 4.60
N LEU A 191 -11.31 9.20 4.26
CA LEU A 191 -12.06 8.13 3.59
C LEU A 191 -13.28 7.68 4.41
N VAL A 192 -13.16 7.64 5.75
CA VAL A 192 -14.26 7.15 6.61
C VAL A 192 -15.25 8.25 6.97
N THR A 193 -14.79 9.49 7.10
CA THR A 193 -15.67 10.62 7.49
C THR A 193 -16.39 11.24 6.30
N GLN A 194 -15.76 11.29 5.13
CA GLN A 194 -16.28 11.90 3.92
C GLN A 194 -16.12 10.99 2.68
N PRO A 195 -16.60 9.75 2.71
CA PRO A 195 -16.31 8.74 1.69
C PRO A 195 -16.73 9.16 0.27
N ILE A 196 -17.89 9.81 0.13
CA ILE A 196 -18.41 10.22 -1.19
C ILE A 196 -17.51 11.28 -1.82
N ALA A 197 -17.17 12.34 -1.08
CA ALA A 197 -16.29 13.40 -1.56
C ALA A 197 -14.88 12.86 -1.86
N CYS A 198 -14.35 12.05 -0.95
CA CYS A 198 -13.03 11.44 -1.07
C CYS A 198 -12.91 10.57 -2.34
N MET A 199 -13.89 9.70 -2.59
CA MET A 199 -13.90 8.85 -3.78
C MET A 199 -14.15 9.65 -5.07
N SER A 200 -14.96 10.70 -5.03
CA SER A 200 -15.17 11.59 -6.18
C SER A 200 -13.86 12.28 -6.60
N HIS A 201 -13.11 12.83 -5.64
CA HIS A 201 -11.79 13.43 -5.92
C HIS A 201 -10.80 12.39 -6.45
N LEU A 202 -10.81 11.18 -5.88
CA LEU A 202 -9.94 10.10 -6.33
C LEU A 202 -10.25 9.68 -7.77
N TYR A 203 -11.53 9.51 -8.15
CA TYR A 203 -11.90 9.17 -9.52
C TYR A 203 -11.50 10.28 -10.51
N ALA A 204 -11.69 11.54 -10.14
CA ALA A 204 -11.25 12.67 -10.95
C ALA A 204 -9.74 12.66 -11.19
N TRP A 205 -8.93 12.42 -10.13
CA TRP A 205 -7.48 12.31 -10.25
C TRP A 205 -7.06 11.10 -11.09
N LEU A 206 -7.77 9.97 -11.00
CA LEU A 206 -7.53 8.78 -11.83
C LEU A 206 -7.91 9.04 -13.30
N GLY A 207 -8.72 10.05 -13.61
CA GLY A 207 -9.26 10.30 -14.94
C GLY A 207 -10.42 9.37 -15.30
N LEU A 208 -11.10 8.82 -14.31
CA LEU A 208 -12.26 7.95 -14.47
C LEU A 208 -13.57 8.74 -14.45
N ALA A 209 -14.61 8.17 -15.03
CA ALA A 209 -15.94 8.73 -14.97
C ALA A 209 -16.43 8.85 -13.51
N PRO A 210 -17.22 9.88 -13.16
CA PRO A 210 -17.82 9.96 -11.83
C PRO A 210 -18.70 8.74 -11.55
N HIS A 211 -18.55 8.16 -10.35
CA HIS A 211 -19.37 7.06 -9.90
C HIS A 211 -19.80 7.26 -8.44
N GLN A 212 -21.09 7.01 -8.17
CA GLN A 212 -21.62 7.14 -6.82
C GLN A 212 -21.46 5.82 -6.06
N ILE A 213 -20.61 5.84 -5.05
CA ILE A 213 -20.41 4.69 -4.15
C ILE A 213 -21.58 4.53 -3.17
N ASN A 214 -21.77 3.30 -2.69
CA ASN A 214 -22.67 3.00 -1.59
C ASN A 214 -21.87 2.56 -0.35
N PRO A 215 -21.58 3.46 0.62
CA PRO A 215 -20.82 3.13 1.82
C PRO A 215 -21.53 2.14 2.76
N LYS A 216 -22.84 1.97 2.62
CA LYS A 216 -23.66 1.06 3.45
C LYS A 216 -23.71 -0.36 2.89
N GLN A 217 -23.15 -0.59 1.69
CA GLN A 217 -23.17 -1.89 1.03
C GLN A 217 -21.82 -2.19 0.39
N LEU A 218 -20.91 -2.70 1.20
CA LEU A 218 -19.58 -3.09 0.75
C LEU A 218 -19.55 -4.57 0.36
N SER A 219 -19.07 -4.87 -0.83
CA SER A 219 -18.86 -6.26 -1.26
C SER A 219 -17.73 -6.89 -0.46
N LYS A 220 -17.94 -8.12 -0.02
CA LYS A 220 -16.87 -8.92 0.59
C LYS A 220 -16.10 -9.60 -0.55
N GLY A 221 -14.81 -9.30 -0.63
CA GLY A 221 -13.91 -10.01 -1.53
C GLY A 221 -13.31 -11.27 -0.89
N ILE A 222 -12.20 -11.73 -1.42
CA ILE A 222 -11.46 -12.88 -0.90
C ILE A 222 -10.90 -12.56 0.49
N PRO A 223 -11.10 -13.42 1.51
CA PRO A 223 -10.51 -13.21 2.82
C PRO A 223 -8.98 -13.19 2.74
N GLU A 224 -8.38 -12.24 3.43
CA GLU A 224 -6.93 -12.08 3.48
C GLU A 224 -6.46 -11.96 4.93
N SER A 225 -5.30 -12.50 5.23
CA SER A 225 -4.58 -12.25 6.47
C SER A 225 -3.24 -11.61 6.17
N ASP A 226 -2.81 -10.68 7.00
CA ASP A 226 -1.48 -10.10 6.87
C ASP A 226 -0.43 -11.18 7.16
N SER A 227 0.33 -11.56 6.13
CA SER A 227 1.31 -12.64 6.22
C SER A 227 2.43 -12.37 7.22
N HIS A 228 2.72 -11.09 7.53
CA HIS A 228 3.68 -10.74 8.56
C HIS A 228 3.26 -11.20 9.97
N TYR A 229 1.97 -11.44 10.16
CA TYR A 229 1.38 -11.72 11.45
C TYR A 229 0.70 -13.10 11.53
N HIS A 230 0.90 -13.96 10.54
CA HIS A 230 0.45 -15.35 10.51
C HIS A 230 -0.97 -15.56 11.06
N MET A 231 -1.98 -15.00 10.41
CA MET A 231 -3.38 -15.10 10.80
C MET A 231 -3.80 -14.31 12.05
N LYS A 232 -2.87 -13.73 12.80
CA LYS A 232 -3.16 -12.86 13.95
C LYS A 232 -3.93 -11.60 13.53
N TYR A 233 -3.68 -11.12 12.32
CA TYR A 233 -4.25 -9.89 11.79
C TYR A 233 -5.07 -10.15 10.52
N PRO A 234 -6.18 -10.87 10.63
CA PRO A 234 -7.05 -11.08 9.48
C PRO A 234 -7.60 -9.72 8.99
N HIS A 235 -7.58 -9.50 7.68
CA HIS A 235 -8.23 -8.36 7.07
C HIS A 235 -9.74 -8.60 7.09
N ARG A 236 -10.38 -8.14 8.14
CA ARG A 236 -11.83 -8.23 8.27
C ARG A 236 -12.48 -7.26 7.29
N GLN A 237 -13.14 -7.81 6.30
CA GLN A 237 -13.91 -7.03 5.35
C GLN A 237 -15.24 -6.62 6.00
N ALA A 238 -15.50 -5.32 6.00
CA ALA A 238 -16.75 -4.79 6.48
C ALA A 238 -17.85 -4.98 5.43
N SER A 239 -19.11 -5.17 5.85
CA SER A 239 -20.29 -5.10 4.98
C SER A 239 -20.80 -3.68 4.77
N GLU A 240 -20.39 -2.77 5.64
CA GLU A 240 -20.70 -1.34 5.60
C GLU A 240 -19.52 -0.53 6.15
N LEU A 241 -19.41 0.70 5.71
CA LEU A 241 -18.42 1.64 6.25
C LEU A 241 -18.87 2.11 7.63
N LYS A 242 -17.99 1.95 8.61
CA LYS A 242 -18.23 2.36 10.00
C LYS A 242 -17.28 3.48 10.39
N PRO A 243 -17.66 4.34 11.33
CA PRO A 243 -16.73 5.30 11.93
C PRO A 243 -15.42 4.62 12.36
N PRO A 244 -14.29 5.31 12.28
CA PRO A 244 -13.01 4.73 12.67
C PRO A 244 -13.04 4.39 14.17
N GLN A 245 -12.58 3.19 14.50
CA GLN A 245 -12.35 2.85 15.90
C GLN A 245 -11.16 3.68 16.38
N HIS A 246 -11.39 4.50 17.39
CA HIS A 246 -10.31 5.18 18.10
C HIS A 246 -9.67 4.21 19.10
N HIS A 247 -8.32 4.13 19.06
CA HIS A 247 -7.56 3.32 19.99
C HIS A 247 -6.96 4.21 21.07
N ASP A 248 -7.07 3.77 22.33
CA ASP A 248 -6.43 4.43 23.45
C ASP A 248 -4.93 4.12 23.46
N ILE A 249 -4.12 5.18 23.36
CA ILE A 249 -2.67 5.10 23.28
C ILE A 249 -2.08 5.84 24.48
N PRO A 250 -1.11 5.24 25.21
CA PRO A 250 -0.45 5.97 26.27
C PRO A 250 0.15 7.27 25.76
N SER A 251 -0.10 8.37 26.47
CA SER A 251 0.35 9.71 26.07
C SER A 251 1.86 9.77 25.80
N ARG A 252 2.65 9.02 26.57
CA ARG A 252 4.10 8.93 26.37
C ARG A 252 4.46 8.29 25.01
N ILE A 253 3.77 7.21 24.62
CA ILE A 253 4.01 6.56 23.31
C ILE A 253 3.56 7.50 22.19
N GLN A 254 2.41 8.15 22.33
CA GLN A 254 1.94 9.11 21.33
C GLN A 254 2.95 10.25 21.14
N ALA A 255 3.42 10.86 22.24
CA ALA A 255 4.41 11.93 22.18
C ALA A 255 5.74 11.47 21.56
N GLN A 256 6.19 10.24 21.84
CA GLN A 256 7.39 9.66 21.24
C GLN A 256 7.24 9.47 19.73
N ILE A 257 6.09 8.97 19.27
CA ILE A 257 5.78 8.80 17.84
C ILE A 257 5.75 10.18 17.14
N GLU A 258 5.04 11.16 17.69
CA GLU A 258 4.93 12.51 17.12
C GLU A 258 6.30 13.19 17.01
N SER A 259 7.12 13.06 18.05
CA SER A 259 8.49 13.60 18.07
C SER A 259 9.40 12.93 17.04
N ALA A 260 9.37 11.60 16.95
CA ALA A 260 10.21 10.84 16.02
C ALA A 260 9.82 11.02 14.55
N TYR A 261 8.52 11.24 14.29
CA TYR A 261 7.96 11.34 12.95
C TYR A 261 7.30 12.70 12.67
N THR A 262 7.87 13.78 13.22
CA THR A 262 7.40 15.16 13.00
C THR A 262 7.23 15.48 11.51
N TRP A 263 8.17 15.03 10.66
CA TRP A 263 8.12 15.17 9.20
C TRP A 263 6.84 14.57 8.60
N PHE A 264 6.39 13.41 9.12
CA PHE A 264 5.18 12.73 8.63
C PHE A 264 3.94 13.57 8.93
N TYR A 265 3.83 14.08 10.15
CA TYR A 265 2.70 14.92 10.54
C TYR A 265 2.71 16.26 9.80
N GLN A 266 3.86 16.88 9.62
CA GLN A 266 3.99 18.13 8.85
C GLN A 266 3.58 17.95 7.38
N ASN A 267 3.94 16.86 6.74
CA ASN A 267 3.68 16.65 5.31
C ASN A 267 2.26 16.13 5.04
N TYR A 268 1.72 15.25 5.91
CA TYR A 268 0.51 14.52 5.61
C TYR A 268 -0.66 14.83 6.56
N TYR A 269 -0.39 15.43 7.71
CA TYR A 269 -1.37 15.83 8.72
C TYR A 269 -1.12 17.28 9.19
N PRO A 270 -1.00 18.25 8.28
CA PRO A 270 -0.78 19.64 8.69
C PRO A 270 -1.93 20.07 9.61
N GLN A 271 -1.58 20.73 10.72
CA GLN A 271 -2.57 21.35 11.58
C GLN A 271 -3.19 22.50 10.79
N THR A 272 -4.50 22.44 10.57
CA THR A 272 -5.29 23.52 9.97
C THR A 272 -5.49 24.66 10.99
#